data_6b6e513f5b3d3412fc4667ee99c198cc
#
_entry.id   6b6e513f5b3d3412fc4667ee99c198cc
#
_cell.length_a   1.000
_cell.length_b   1.000
_cell.length_c   1.000
_cell.angle_alpha   90.00
_cell.angle_beta   90.00
_cell.angle_gamma   90.00
#
_symmetry.space_group_name_H-M   'P 1'
#
loop_
_entity.id
_entity.type
_entity.pdbx_description
1 polymer ?
#
loop_
_entity_poly.entity_id
_entity_poly.type
_entity_poly.pdbx_seq_one_letter_code
_entity_poly.pdbx_strand_id
1 'polypeptide(L)'
;NPASLTGLMPQYFFFDLGVSGAYEKYSQSGANNHSFNGNLNNLGAGFRIAPRWYGAIFMAPVSSVGYAISLEQDVAGTNGETVTSLFQGEGGLSKVGISVAHQLWKGLSLGANFSYVGGTITQSESQGSATETNSSYKHTVYVDFGLQYTYEIERDRSLVAGAVYGYSQDLLQDNDHSVRSSGSSGSIT
;
A
#
# COMPACT_ATOMS: atom_id res chain seq x y z
N ASN A 1 -9.57 -8.99 10.05
CA ASN A 1 -10.50 -10.12 9.96
C ASN A 1 -11.89 -9.61 9.54
N PRO A 2 -12.41 -9.91 8.34
CA PRO A 2 -13.72 -9.42 7.90
C PRO A 2 -14.88 -9.87 8.81
N ALA A 3 -14.77 -11.02 9.45
CA ALA A 3 -15.81 -11.50 10.37
C ALA A 3 -16.00 -10.60 11.61
N SER A 4 -15.00 -9.77 11.95
CA SER A 4 -15.09 -8.87 13.10
C SER A 4 -16.10 -7.73 12.92
N LEU A 5 -16.53 -7.45 11.69
CA LEU A 5 -17.60 -6.48 11.42
C LEU A 5 -18.91 -6.81 12.16
N THR A 6 -19.14 -8.07 12.49
CA THR A 6 -20.33 -8.49 13.25
C THR A 6 -20.36 -7.99 14.69
N GLY A 7 -19.23 -7.48 15.19
CA GLY A 7 -19.17 -6.80 16.48
C GLY A 7 -19.77 -5.39 16.49
N LEU A 8 -20.14 -4.86 15.32
CA LEU A 8 -20.76 -3.55 15.22
C LEU A 8 -22.19 -3.58 15.77
N MET A 9 -22.46 -2.68 16.71
CA MET A 9 -23.79 -2.60 17.33
C MET A 9 -24.85 -2.16 16.30
N PRO A 10 -26.10 -2.61 16.46
CA PRO A 10 -27.21 -2.15 15.63
C PRO A 10 -27.33 -0.63 15.66
N GLN A 11 -27.64 -0.02 14.51
CA GLN A 11 -27.79 1.44 14.33
C GLN A 11 -26.49 2.27 14.44
N TYR A 12 -25.34 1.61 14.59
CA TYR A 12 -24.05 2.27 14.56
C TYR A 12 -23.36 2.04 13.21
N PHE A 13 -22.57 3.01 12.79
CA PHE A 13 -21.58 2.87 11.74
C PHE A 13 -20.21 3.22 12.32
N PHE A 14 -19.15 2.74 11.71
CA PHE A 14 -17.83 3.23 11.99
C PHE A 14 -17.26 3.96 10.77
N PHE A 15 -16.43 4.93 11.03
CA PHE A 15 -15.57 5.58 10.07
C PHE A 15 -14.16 5.56 10.63
N ASP A 16 -13.21 5.14 9.82
CA ASP A 16 -11.80 5.05 10.18
C ASP A 16 -10.96 5.79 9.16
N LEU A 17 -10.12 6.72 9.64
CA LEU A 17 -9.20 7.49 8.85
C LEU A 17 -7.85 7.53 9.57
N GLY A 18 -6.87 6.86 9.01
CA GLY A 18 -5.49 6.88 9.48
C GLY A 18 -4.62 7.72 8.56
N VAL A 19 -3.95 8.71 9.14
CA VAL A 19 -2.93 9.49 8.46
C VAL A 19 -1.66 9.49 9.30
N SER A 20 -0.50 9.53 8.65
CA SER A 20 0.78 9.66 9.31
C SER A 20 1.63 10.71 8.63
N GLY A 21 2.48 11.37 9.41
CA GLY A 21 3.48 12.30 8.92
C GLY A 21 4.83 12.00 9.58
N ALA A 22 5.89 12.01 8.79
CA ALA A 22 7.25 11.87 9.26
C ALA A 22 8.07 13.11 8.85
N TYR A 23 8.74 13.70 9.80
CA TYR A 23 9.72 14.74 9.57
C TYR A 23 11.11 14.15 9.85
N GLU A 24 11.96 14.14 8.85
CA GLU A 24 13.27 13.57 8.92
C GLU A 24 14.34 14.64 8.68
N LYS A 25 15.37 14.64 9.51
CA LYS A 25 16.54 15.48 9.36
C LYS A 25 17.76 14.62 9.11
N TYR A 26 18.35 14.81 7.95
CA TYR A 26 19.60 14.17 7.56
C TYR A 26 20.75 15.15 7.75
N SER A 27 21.79 14.74 8.47
CA SER A 27 22.99 15.55 8.67
C SER A 27 24.21 14.70 8.38
N GLN A 28 25.02 15.11 7.40
CA GLN A 28 26.27 14.46 7.04
C GLN A 28 27.30 15.52 6.66
N SER A 29 28.47 15.47 7.31
CA SER A 29 29.66 16.30 6.97
C SER A 29 29.35 17.79 6.79
N GLY A 30 28.46 18.38 7.63
CA GLY A 30 28.11 19.80 7.57
C GLY A 30 26.97 20.16 6.62
N ALA A 31 26.48 19.24 5.84
CA ALA A 31 25.24 19.38 5.05
C ALA A 31 24.02 18.91 5.86
N ASN A 32 22.98 19.74 5.89
CA ASN A 32 21.69 19.41 6.51
C ASN A 32 20.61 19.35 5.44
N ASN A 33 19.89 18.27 5.40
CA ASN A 33 18.70 18.13 4.57
C ASN A 33 17.49 17.80 5.45
N HIS A 34 16.32 18.27 5.04
CA HIS A 34 15.05 18.04 5.73
C HIS A 34 14.06 17.45 4.75
N SER A 35 13.38 16.41 5.18
CA SER A 35 12.30 15.77 4.42
C SER A 35 11.04 15.70 5.26
N PHE A 36 9.91 16.00 4.65
CA PHE A 36 8.60 15.78 5.24
C PHE A 36 7.81 14.84 4.34
N ASN A 37 7.37 13.71 4.88
CA ASN A 37 6.56 12.72 4.20
C ASN A 37 5.22 12.56 4.91
N GLY A 38 4.13 12.66 4.17
CA GLY A 38 2.77 12.41 4.65
C GLY A 38 2.16 11.21 3.93
N ASN A 39 1.53 10.32 4.68
CA ASN A 39 0.88 9.14 4.13
C ASN A 39 -0.53 8.97 4.65
N LEU A 40 -1.43 8.53 3.78
CA LEU A 40 -2.71 7.96 4.15
C LEU A 40 -2.49 6.48 4.51
N ASN A 41 -2.78 6.10 5.76
CA ASN A 41 -2.54 4.72 6.22
C ASN A 41 -3.76 3.82 5.99
N ASN A 42 -4.95 4.36 6.19
CA ASN A 42 -6.20 3.66 5.98
C ASN A 42 -7.36 4.64 5.88
N LEU A 43 -8.37 4.22 5.15
CA LEU A 43 -9.68 4.84 5.08
C LEU A 43 -10.71 3.72 5.06
N GLY A 44 -11.72 3.79 5.92
CA GLY A 44 -12.74 2.78 5.98
C GLY A 44 -14.05 3.29 6.54
N ALA A 45 -15.12 2.67 6.11
CA ALA A 45 -16.44 2.89 6.68
C ALA A 45 -17.22 1.57 6.66
N GLY A 46 -17.95 1.30 7.74
CA GLY A 46 -18.74 0.09 7.83
C GLY A 46 -20.03 0.30 8.61
N PHE A 47 -21.02 -0.52 8.27
CA PHE A 47 -22.36 -0.43 8.83
C PHE A 47 -23.07 -1.80 8.79
N ARG A 48 -24.14 -1.88 9.53
CA ARG A 48 -25.02 -3.04 9.49
C ARG A 48 -26.01 -2.89 8.33
N ILE A 49 -25.95 -3.81 7.36
CA ILE A 49 -26.82 -3.80 6.17
C ILE A 49 -28.23 -4.33 6.53
N ALA A 50 -28.28 -5.43 7.26
CA ALA A 50 -29.50 -6.12 7.64
C ALA A 50 -29.29 -6.89 8.97
N PRO A 51 -30.33 -7.47 9.60
CA PRO A 51 -30.13 -8.34 10.74
C PRO A 51 -29.10 -9.43 10.43
N ARG A 52 -28.01 -9.48 11.24
CA ARG A 52 -26.85 -10.39 11.11
C ARG A 52 -25.95 -10.16 9.87
N TRP A 53 -26.24 -9.17 9.01
CA TRP A 53 -25.42 -8.83 7.86
C TRP A 53 -24.75 -7.47 8.02
N TYR A 54 -23.46 -7.43 7.74
CA TYR A 54 -22.61 -6.25 7.91
C TYR A 54 -21.78 -6.03 6.67
N GLY A 55 -21.50 -4.79 6.37
CA GLY A 55 -20.69 -4.41 5.23
C GLY A 55 -19.74 -3.29 5.57
N ALA A 56 -18.63 -3.22 4.85
CA ALA A 56 -17.69 -2.13 4.91
C ALA A 56 -17.06 -1.90 3.54
N ILE A 57 -16.60 -0.67 3.34
CA ILE A 57 -15.70 -0.28 2.27
C ILE A 57 -14.39 0.15 2.91
N PHE A 58 -13.26 -0.13 2.26
CA PHE A 58 -11.97 0.23 2.79
C PHE A 58 -10.95 0.51 1.70
N MET A 59 -9.97 1.34 2.03
CA MET A 59 -8.77 1.61 1.26
C MET A 59 -7.57 1.63 2.20
N ALA A 60 -6.48 0.98 1.79
CA ALA A 60 -5.24 1.02 2.53
C ALA A 60 -4.04 0.89 1.57
N PRO A 61 -2.93 1.59 1.80
CA PRO A 61 -1.69 1.31 1.09
C PRO A 61 -1.16 -0.08 1.47
N VAL A 62 -0.63 -0.78 0.48
CA VAL A 62 0.00 -2.11 0.63
C VAL A 62 1.51 -2.00 0.59
N SER A 63 2.02 -1.11 -0.27
CA SER A 63 3.44 -0.81 -0.37
C SER A 63 3.67 0.64 -0.73
N SER A 64 4.84 1.15 -0.39
CA SER A 64 5.30 2.49 -0.75
C SER A 64 6.77 2.42 -1.13
N VAL A 65 7.11 3.10 -2.20
CA VAL A 65 8.49 3.29 -2.67
C VAL A 65 8.77 4.78 -2.71
N GLY A 66 9.87 5.20 -2.08
CA GLY A 66 10.31 6.59 -2.10
C GLY A 66 11.79 6.66 -1.77
N TYR A 67 12.64 6.84 -2.78
CA TYR A 67 14.07 7.05 -2.60
C TYR A 67 14.64 7.96 -3.68
N ALA A 68 15.71 8.68 -3.32
CA ALA A 68 16.58 9.41 -4.24
C ALA A 68 18.03 9.21 -3.79
N ILE A 69 18.83 8.59 -4.65
CA ILE A 69 20.23 8.24 -4.36
C ILE A 69 21.09 8.89 -5.44
N SER A 70 22.07 9.69 -5.02
CA SER A 70 23.08 10.26 -5.90
C SER A 70 24.38 9.49 -5.72
N LEU A 71 24.92 8.98 -6.81
CA LEU A 71 26.20 8.28 -6.85
C LEU A 71 27.16 9.05 -7.73
N GLU A 72 28.29 9.43 -7.19
CA GLU A 72 29.38 10.07 -7.92
C GLU A 72 30.47 9.05 -8.23
N GLN A 73 30.85 8.94 -9.50
CA GLN A 73 31.85 7.98 -9.97
C GLN A 73 32.92 8.69 -10.78
N ASP A 74 34.18 8.34 -10.55
CA ASP A 74 35.28 8.81 -11.35
C ASP A 74 35.27 8.21 -12.75
N VAL A 75 35.44 9.04 -13.75
CA VAL A 75 35.52 8.58 -15.15
C VAL A 75 36.91 8.03 -15.43
N ALA A 76 37.00 6.73 -15.69
CA ALA A 76 38.27 6.07 -15.97
C ALA A 76 38.95 6.67 -17.22
N GLY A 77 40.22 7.09 -17.09
CA GLY A 77 41.01 7.67 -18.20
C GLY A 77 40.95 9.19 -18.30
N THR A 78 40.30 9.87 -17.37
CA THR A 78 40.27 11.33 -17.24
C THR A 78 41.04 11.81 -16.03
N ASN A 79 41.49 13.07 -15.99
CA ASN A 79 42.18 13.67 -14.85
C ASN A 79 41.20 14.15 -13.77
N GLY A 80 40.44 13.21 -13.17
CA GLY A 80 39.56 13.52 -12.02
C GLY A 80 38.18 14.09 -12.41
N GLU A 81 37.72 13.82 -13.64
CA GLU A 81 36.33 14.09 -14.00
C GLU A 81 35.42 13.07 -13.35
N THR A 82 34.36 13.55 -12.73
CA THR A 82 33.34 12.72 -12.10
C THR A 82 32.03 12.78 -12.86
N VAL A 83 31.29 11.67 -12.88
CA VAL A 83 29.93 11.58 -13.41
C VAL A 83 28.99 11.27 -12.24
N THR A 84 27.95 12.07 -12.13
CA THR A 84 26.92 11.87 -11.13
C THR A 84 25.74 11.13 -11.77
N SER A 85 25.39 9.98 -11.20
CA SER A 85 24.17 9.24 -11.50
C SER A 85 23.15 9.47 -10.39
N LEU A 86 21.93 9.84 -10.78
CA LEU A 86 20.81 10.02 -9.86
C LEU A 86 19.80 8.91 -10.08
N PHE A 87 19.58 8.11 -9.03
CA PHE A 87 18.58 7.04 -8.99
C PHE A 87 17.41 7.49 -8.15
N GLN A 88 16.22 7.47 -8.72
CA GLN A 88 14.98 7.83 -8.03
C GLN A 88 13.95 6.73 -8.20
N GLY A 89 13.21 6.48 -7.14
CA GLY A 89 12.07 5.58 -7.17
C GLY A 89 10.92 6.17 -6.38
N GLU A 90 9.74 6.14 -6.99
CA GLU A 90 8.51 6.64 -6.38
C GLU A 90 7.31 5.78 -6.73
N GLY A 91 6.27 5.87 -5.91
CA GLY A 91 5.01 5.18 -6.12
C GLY A 91 4.67 4.18 -5.02
N GLY A 92 3.82 3.24 -5.37
CA GLY A 92 3.37 2.21 -4.44
C GLY A 92 2.08 1.55 -4.89
N LEU A 93 1.62 0.61 -4.10
CA LEU A 93 0.40 -0.13 -4.34
C LEU A 93 -0.62 0.20 -3.25
N SER A 94 -1.87 0.37 -3.65
CA SER A 94 -3.00 0.56 -2.74
C SER A 94 -4.02 -0.55 -2.95
N LYS A 95 -4.68 -0.92 -1.87
CA LYS A 95 -5.76 -1.91 -1.82
C LYS A 95 -7.07 -1.18 -1.55
N VAL A 96 -8.05 -1.34 -2.43
CA VAL A 96 -9.41 -0.84 -2.25
C VAL A 96 -10.35 -2.03 -2.28
N GLY A 97 -11.32 -2.07 -1.37
CA GLY A 97 -12.19 -3.23 -1.31
C GLY A 97 -13.48 -3.03 -0.54
N ILE A 98 -14.25 -4.08 -0.58
CA ILE A 98 -15.48 -4.24 0.19
C ILE A 98 -15.35 -5.44 1.11
N SER A 99 -15.98 -5.35 2.27
CA SER A 99 -16.11 -6.45 3.23
C SER A 99 -17.56 -6.78 3.44
N VAL A 100 -17.86 -8.05 3.55
CA VAL A 100 -19.17 -8.54 3.98
C VAL A 100 -18.98 -9.53 5.10
N ALA A 101 -19.78 -9.42 6.14
CA ALA A 101 -19.78 -10.37 7.25
C ALA A 101 -21.20 -10.81 7.60
N HIS A 102 -21.30 -12.03 8.05
CA HIS A 102 -22.55 -12.63 8.48
C HIS A 102 -22.39 -13.35 9.82
N GLN A 103 -23.26 -13.04 10.76
CA GLN A 103 -23.36 -13.75 12.03
C GLN A 103 -24.22 -14.99 11.85
N LEU A 104 -23.59 -16.17 11.84
CA LEU A 104 -24.27 -17.45 11.65
C LEU A 104 -25.17 -17.78 12.84
N TRP A 105 -24.59 -17.74 14.04
CA TRP A 105 -25.32 -17.90 15.31
C TRP A 105 -24.62 -17.13 16.44
N LYS A 106 -25.14 -17.20 17.65
CA LYS A 106 -24.56 -16.49 18.79
C LYS A 106 -23.07 -16.84 18.95
N GLY A 107 -22.21 -15.85 18.79
CA GLY A 107 -20.76 -15.97 18.93
C GLY A 107 -20.01 -16.36 17.68
N LEU A 108 -20.59 -17.01 16.66
CA LEU A 108 -19.88 -17.40 15.45
C LEU A 108 -20.21 -16.49 14.26
N SER A 109 -19.17 -15.98 13.63
CA SER A 109 -19.25 -15.09 12.47
C SER A 109 -18.33 -15.52 11.36
N LEU A 110 -18.77 -15.34 10.13
CA LEU A 110 -18.00 -15.47 8.92
C LEU A 110 -17.91 -14.13 8.21
N GLY A 111 -16.83 -13.92 7.47
CA GLY A 111 -16.67 -12.72 6.65
C GLY A 111 -15.83 -13.00 5.42
N ALA A 112 -15.97 -12.13 4.44
CA ALA A 112 -15.13 -12.13 3.25
C ALA A 112 -14.78 -10.69 2.87
N ASN A 113 -13.54 -10.49 2.43
CA ASN A 113 -13.07 -9.29 1.74
C ASN A 113 -12.90 -9.58 0.27
N PHE A 114 -13.33 -8.66 -0.55
CA PHE A 114 -13.06 -8.62 -1.97
C PHE A 114 -12.36 -7.31 -2.29
N SER A 115 -11.14 -7.37 -2.81
CA SER A 115 -10.29 -6.19 -2.96
C SER A 115 -9.59 -6.18 -4.31
N TYR A 116 -9.39 -4.98 -4.82
CA TYR A 116 -8.50 -4.68 -5.91
C TYR A 116 -7.23 -4.06 -5.34
N VAL A 117 -6.09 -4.63 -5.69
CA VAL A 117 -4.76 -4.08 -5.38
C VAL A 117 -4.19 -3.54 -6.66
N GLY A 118 -3.75 -2.29 -6.66
CA GLY A 118 -3.18 -1.69 -7.85
C GLY A 118 -2.36 -0.45 -7.54
N GLY A 119 -1.46 -0.11 -8.47
CA GLY A 119 -0.64 1.09 -8.39
C GLY A 119 0.57 1.05 -9.32
N THR A 120 1.24 2.19 -9.44
CA THR A 120 2.41 2.36 -10.29
C THR A 120 3.65 2.56 -9.45
N ILE A 121 4.73 1.92 -9.83
CA ILE A 121 6.07 2.15 -9.30
C ILE A 121 6.92 2.65 -10.46
N THR A 122 7.44 3.87 -10.32
CA THR A 122 8.31 4.50 -11.30
C THR A 122 9.74 4.54 -10.77
N GLN A 123 10.67 4.07 -11.56
CA GLN A 123 12.09 4.12 -11.29
C GLN A 123 12.77 4.92 -12.41
N SER A 124 13.60 5.88 -12.06
CA SER A 124 14.37 6.67 -13.03
C SER A 124 15.84 6.70 -12.66
N GLU A 125 16.65 6.60 -13.69
CA GLU A 125 18.10 6.81 -13.63
C GLU A 125 18.46 7.95 -14.56
N SER A 126 19.16 8.95 -14.02
CA SER A 126 19.64 10.09 -14.78
C SER A 126 21.15 10.20 -14.67
N GLN A 127 21.83 10.25 -15.80
CA GLN A 127 23.26 10.42 -15.90
C GLN A 127 23.60 11.45 -16.98
N GLY A 128 24.16 12.59 -16.59
CA GLY A 128 24.42 13.69 -17.50
C GLY A 128 23.14 14.18 -18.19
N SER A 129 23.08 14.04 -19.53
CA SER A 129 21.92 14.42 -20.33
C SER A 129 20.97 13.26 -20.69
N ALA A 130 21.26 12.06 -20.20
CA ALA A 130 20.44 10.87 -20.42
C ALA A 130 19.59 10.57 -19.19
N THR A 131 18.33 10.26 -19.42
CA THR A 131 17.41 9.79 -18.38
C THR A 131 16.67 8.57 -18.90
N GLU A 132 16.75 7.51 -18.13
CA GLU A 132 15.98 6.28 -18.31
C GLU A 132 14.87 6.24 -17.26
N THR A 133 13.66 5.94 -17.69
CA THR A 133 12.50 5.82 -16.80
C THR A 133 11.78 4.52 -17.09
N ASN A 134 11.57 3.75 -16.04
CA ASN A 134 10.82 2.51 -16.06
C ASN A 134 9.61 2.64 -15.13
N SER A 135 8.41 2.60 -15.69
CA SER A 135 7.15 2.63 -14.96
C SER A 135 6.48 1.28 -15.03
N SER A 136 6.25 0.67 -13.88
CA SER A 136 5.57 -0.60 -13.74
C SER A 136 4.21 -0.40 -13.11
N TYR A 137 3.14 -0.63 -13.85
CA TYR A 137 1.80 -0.74 -13.31
C TYR A 137 1.54 -2.18 -12.86
N LYS A 138 1.21 -2.34 -11.58
CA LYS A 138 0.95 -3.65 -10.99
C LYS A 138 -0.47 -3.70 -10.46
N HIS A 139 -1.18 -4.81 -10.74
CA HIS A 139 -2.55 -4.96 -10.28
C HIS A 139 -2.93 -6.42 -10.07
N THR A 140 -3.88 -6.64 -9.17
CA THR A 140 -4.50 -7.94 -8.94
C THR A 140 -5.82 -7.79 -8.18
N VAL A 141 -6.64 -8.82 -8.24
CA VAL A 141 -7.82 -8.98 -7.38
C VAL A 141 -7.46 -9.92 -6.24
N TYR A 142 -7.82 -9.58 -5.03
CA TYR A 142 -7.51 -10.35 -3.84
C TYR A 142 -8.76 -10.64 -3.02
N VAL A 143 -8.92 -11.90 -2.62
CA VAL A 143 -10.04 -12.35 -1.79
C VAL A 143 -9.48 -13.02 -0.53
N ASP A 144 -10.02 -12.65 0.61
CA ASP A 144 -9.75 -13.30 1.87
C ASP A 144 -11.04 -13.59 2.65
N PHE A 145 -11.00 -14.63 3.45
CA PHE A 145 -12.10 -15.10 4.27
C PHE A 145 -11.72 -15.05 5.74
N GLY A 146 -12.67 -14.69 6.57
CA GLY A 146 -12.49 -14.61 8.01
C GLY A 146 -13.49 -15.46 8.75
N LEU A 147 -13.05 -16.05 9.84
CA LEU A 147 -13.85 -16.72 10.85
C LEU A 147 -13.57 -16.05 12.18
N GLN A 148 -14.61 -15.84 12.97
CA GLN A 148 -14.47 -15.33 14.32
C GLN A 148 -15.47 -16.02 15.24
N TYR A 149 -15.00 -16.41 16.41
CA TYR A 149 -15.82 -16.92 17.48
C TYR A 149 -15.65 -16.08 18.75
N THR A 150 -16.76 -15.60 19.29
CA THR A 150 -16.80 -14.82 20.52
C THR A 150 -17.50 -15.64 21.59
N TYR A 151 -16.78 -15.95 22.66
CA TYR A 151 -17.30 -16.65 23.84
C TYR A 151 -17.47 -15.66 25.00
N GLU A 152 -18.70 -15.47 25.46
CA GLU A 152 -19.01 -14.65 26.63
C GLU A 152 -18.79 -15.47 27.89
N ILE A 153 -17.79 -15.08 28.69
CA ILE A 153 -17.47 -15.75 29.98
C ILE A 153 -18.38 -15.19 31.08
N GLU A 154 -18.50 -13.87 31.13
CA GLU A 154 -19.31 -13.11 32.06
C GLU A 154 -19.86 -11.86 31.39
N ARG A 155 -20.73 -11.08 32.06
CA ARG A 155 -21.34 -9.86 31.48
C ARG A 155 -20.34 -8.86 30.89
N ASP A 156 -19.13 -8.77 31.45
CA ASP A 156 -18.10 -7.80 31.07
C ASP A 156 -16.81 -8.44 30.54
N ARG A 157 -16.83 -9.78 30.34
CA ARG A 157 -15.64 -10.51 29.87
C ARG A 157 -15.99 -11.44 28.73
N SER A 158 -15.29 -11.27 27.63
CA SER A 158 -15.41 -12.14 26.48
C SER A 158 -14.04 -12.59 25.98
N LEU A 159 -13.97 -13.80 25.43
CA LEU A 159 -12.84 -14.32 24.70
C LEU A 159 -13.20 -14.30 23.22
N VAL A 160 -12.35 -13.70 22.41
CA VAL A 160 -12.52 -13.65 20.95
C VAL A 160 -11.36 -14.39 20.29
N ALA A 161 -11.70 -15.40 19.51
CA ALA A 161 -10.75 -16.12 18.65
C ALA A 161 -11.12 -15.91 17.19
N GLY A 162 -10.13 -15.72 16.34
CA GLY A 162 -10.35 -15.50 14.92
C GLY A 162 -9.25 -16.10 14.06
N ALA A 163 -9.63 -16.47 12.82
CA ALA A 163 -8.73 -16.92 11.79
C ALA A 163 -9.04 -16.17 10.49
N VAL A 164 -8.01 -15.95 9.68
CA VAL A 164 -8.14 -15.38 8.34
C VAL A 164 -7.38 -16.26 7.37
N TYR A 165 -8.00 -16.53 6.24
CA TYR A 165 -7.39 -17.25 5.14
C TYR A 165 -7.44 -16.40 3.87
N GLY A 166 -6.27 -16.10 3.30
CA GLY A 166 -6.13 -15.40 2.03
C GLY A 166 -5.67 -16.36 0.94
N TYR A 167 -6.35 -16.31 -0.20
CA TYR A 167 -5.95 -17.09 -1.37
C TYR A 167 -4.79 -16.39 -2.08
N SER A 168 -3.73 -17.14 -2.37
CA SER A 168 -2.58 -16.63 -3.14
C SER A 168 -2.99 -16.30 -4.57
N GLN A 169 -2.64 -15.10 -5.03
CA GLN A 169 -2.92 -14.62 -6.38
C GLN A 169 -1.68 -13.99 -7.00
N ASP A 170 -1.55 -14.15 -8.31
CA ASP A 170 -0.46 -13.56 -9.06
C ASP A 170 -0.68 -12.07 -9.24
N LEU A 171 0.39 -11.31 -9.14
CA LEU A 171 0.42 -9.89 -9.40
C LEU A 171 0.71 -9.68 -10.90
N LEU A 172 -0.27 -9.20 -11.64
CA LEU A 172 -0.10 -8.82 -13.04
C LEU A 172 0.72 -7.53 -13.12
N GLN A 173 1.58 -7.42 -14.12
CA GLN A 173 2.47 -6.29 -14.29
C GLN A 173 2.53 -5.87 -15.74
N ASP A 174 2.30 -4.57 -15.99
CA ASP A 174 2.51 -3.89 -17.26
C ASP A 174 3.69 -2.93 -17.10
N ASN A 175 4.66 -2.98 -18.02
CA ASN A 175 5.86 -2.17 -17.95
C ASN A 175 5.92 -1.20 -19.12
N ASP A 176 6.15 0.07 -18.80
CA ASP A 176 6.49 1.11 -19.77
C ASP A 176 7.94 1.56 -19.55
N HIS A 177 8.75 1.46 -20.58
CA HIS A 177 10.15 1.85 -20.55
C HIS A 177 10.41 3.01 -21.51
N SER A 178 11.00 4.08 -21.03
CA SER A 178 11.36 5.23 -21.85
C SER A 178 12.79 5.69 -21.59
N VAL A 179 13.50 6.00 -22.67
CA VAL A 179 14.84 6.59 -22.63
C VAL A 179 14.80 7.94 -23.31
N ARG A 180 15.30 8.96 -22.64
CA ARG A 180 15.44 10.33 -23.18
C ARG A 180 16.89 10.75 -23.10
N SER A 181 17.40 11.32 -24.21
CA SER A 181 18.72 11.94 -24.29
C SER A 181 18.56 13.30 -24.94
N SER A 182 19.48 14.26 -24.70
CA SER A 182 19.43 15.63 -25.24
C SER A 182 19.44 15.73 -26.76
N GLY A 183 19.49 14.62 -27.50
CA GLY A 183 19.44 14.56 -28.96
C GLY A 183 18.38 13.63 -29.56
N SER A 184 17.70 12.82 -28.76
CA SER A 184 16.70 11.85 -29.25
C SER A 184 15.78 11.38 -28.11
N SER A 185 14.50 11.26 -28.38
CA SER A 185 13.54 10.60 -27.49
C SER A 185 13.02 9.36 -28.19
N GLY A 186 13.19 8.18 -27.54
CA GLY A 186 12.60 6.92 -27.98
C GLY A 186 11.76 6.33 -26.83
N SER A 187 10.59 5.79 -27.13
CA SER A 187 9.84 4.94 -26.19
C SER A 187 9.72 3.53 -26.76
N ILE A 188 9.89 2.54 -25.91
CA ILE A 188 9.69 1.14 -26.25
C ILE A 188 8.58 0.64 -25.35
N THR A 189 7.48 0.23 -25.95
CA THR A 189 6.35 -0.42 -25.29
C THR A 189 6.50 -1.92 -25.33
#